data_acb9a11db7e40085ee93751cc3a715e1
#
_entry.id   acb9a11db7e40085ee93751cc3a715e1
#
_cell.length_a   1.000
_cell.length_b   1.000
_cell.length_c   1.000
_cell.angle_alpha   90.00
_cell.angle_beta   90.00
_cell.angle_gamma   90.00
#
_symmetry.space_group_name_H-M   'P 1'
#
loop_
_entity.id
_entity.type
_entity.pdbx_description
1 polymer ?
#
loop_
_entity_poly.entity_id
_entity_poly.type
_entity_poly.pdbx_seq_one_letter_code
_entity_poly.pdbx_strand_id
1 'polypeptide(L)'
;MFENLTNKFEEIFSSLKKAPSLDEKQVDEGLRSVRLALLEADVSLDVAKKFIENVKPKALGEEIVRSTSPGQMVVKIVYDELVNLLGSKSEKINLNAVPPVSMMLVGLQGSGKTTSTAKIAKYIERANKKKIMMVSLDVYRPAAQEQLKLLGEQNNILTLPIVEGQQPLDICRRALSACLLYTSPSPRDVEES
;
A
#
# COMPACT_ATOMS: atom_id res chain seq x y z
N MET A 1 -6.53 -9.99 7.01
CA MET A 1 -5.47 -9.36 7.84
C MET A 1 -5.92 -8.02 8.40
N PHE A 2 -6.41 -7.08 7.58
CA PHE A 2 -6.89 -5.77 8.08
C PHE A 2 -8.22 -5.83 8.86
N GLU A 3 -9.10 -6.81 8.59
CA GLU A 3 -10.38 -6.96 9.30
C GLU A 3 -10.20 -7.11 10.81
N ASN A 4 -9.23 -7.91 11.25
CA ASN A 4 -8.96 -8.10 12.68
C ASN A 4 -8.50 -6.79 13.35
N LEU A 5 -7.65 -6.00 12.68
CA LEU A 5 -7.20 -4.70 13.19
C LEU A 5 -8.36 -3.71 13.24
N THR A 6 -9.18 -3.65 12.19
CA THR A 6 -10.35 -2.79 12.12
C THR A 6 -11.33 -3.11 13.25
N ASN A 7 -11.68 -4.39 13.43
CA ASN A 7 -12.60 -4.83 14.48
C ASN A 7 -12.09 -4.46 15.88
N LYS A 8 -10.78 -4.67 16.14
CA LYS A 8 -10.18 -4.27 17.41
C LYS A 8 -10.24 -2.77 17.67
N PHE A 9 -9.93 -1.97 16.65
CA PHE A 9 -10.07 -0.53 16.77
C PHE A 9 -11.52 -0.09 16.98
N GLU A 10 -12.49 -0.71 16.32
CA GLU A 10 -13.90 -0.43 16.52
C GLU A 10 -14.35 -0.74 17.96
N GLU A 11 -13.93 -1.87 18.52
CA GLU A 11 -14.19 -2.23 19.93
C GLU A 11 -13.58 -1.21 20.89
N ILE A 12 -12.30 -0.88 20.73
CA ILE A 12 -11.59 0.11 21.56
C ILE A 12 -12.29 1.46 21.48
N PHE A 13 -12.58 1.93 20.26
CA PHE A 13 -13.20 3.22 20.04
C PHE A 13 -14.65 3.27 20.51
N SER A 14 -15.40 2.17 20.41
CA SER A 14 -16.76 2.11 20.94
C SER A 14 -16.80 2.23 22.47
N SER A 15 -15.83 1.63 23.15
CA SER A 15 -15.70 1.73 24.60
C SER A 15 -15.34 3.16 25.06
N LEU A 16 -14.40 3.80 24.37
CA LEU A 16 -13.99 5.18 24.64
C LEU A 16 -15.12 6.19 24.37
N LYS A 17 -15.87 6.01 23.26
CA LYS A 17 -16.99 6.88 22.90
C LYS A 17 -18.16 6.84 23.89
N LYS A 18 -18.38 5.71 24.57
CA LYS A 18 -19.46 5.52 25.54
C LYS A 18 -19.13 6.12 26.91
N ALA A 19 -17.88 6.46 27.20
CA ALA A 19 -17.47 7.03 28.47
C ALA A 19 -17.98 8.48 28.58
N PRO A 20 -18.79 8.82 29.58
CA PRO A 20 -19.33 10.19 29.78
C PRO A 20 -18.25 11.19 30.20
N SER A 21 -17.19 10.71 30.81
CA SER A 21 -15.96 11.45 31.11
C SER A 21 -14.78 10.53 30.91
N LEU A 22 -13.64 11.08 30.59
CA LEU A 22 -12.38 10.32 30.49
C LEU A 22 -11.41 10.87 31.52
N ASP A 23 -10.99 10.01 32.44
CA ASP A 23 -9.86 10.27 33.32
C ASP A 23 -8.55 9.76 32.65
N GLU A 24 -7.41 10.18 33.22
CA GLU A 24 -6.09 9.78 32.72
C GLU A 24 -5.93 8.26 32.66
N LYS A 25 -6.48 7.53 33.63
CA LYS A 25 -6.39 6.07 33.71
C LYS A 25 -7.14 5.41 32.55
N GLN A 26 -8.35 5.89 32.23
CA GLN A 26 -9.15 5.38 31.11
C GLN A 26 -8.50 5.67 29.75
N VAL A 27 -7.88 6.84 29.60
CA VAL A 27 -7.10 7.17 28.41
C VAL A 27 -5.90 6.23 28.29
N ASP A 28 -5.16 5.99 29.36
CA ASP A 28 -4.00 5.09 29.36
C ASP A 28 -4.40 3.64 29.05
N GLU A 29 -5.51 3.13 29.60
CA GLU A 29 -6.04 1.80 29.28
C GLU A 29 -6.43 1.69 27.79
N GLY A 30 -7.10 2.71 27.24
CA GLY A 30 -7.46 2.78 25.83
C GLY A 30 -6.22 2.81 24.93
N LEU A 31 -5.23 3.65 25.25
CA LEU A 31 -3.98 3.73 24.49
C LEU A 31 -3.14 2.46 24.60
N ARG A 32 -3.17 1.77 25.75
CA ARG A 32 -2.55 0.44 25.90
C ARG A 32 -3.18 -0.57 24.96
N SER A 33 -4.49 -0.57 24.82
CA SER A 33 -5.22 -1.47 23.92
C SER A 33 -4.90 -1.15 22.45
N VAL A 34 -4.82 0.15 22.09
CA VAL A 34 -4.37 0.59 20.76
C VAL A 34 -2.95 0.08 20.47
N ARG A 35 -2.01 0.22 21.42
CA ARG A 35 -0.64 -0.28 21.26
C ARG A 35 -0.60 -1.79 21.03
N LEU A 36 -1.38 -2.56 21.78
CA LEU A 36 -1.46 -4.01 21.60
C LEU A 36 -1.99 -4.38 20.22
N ALA A 37 -3.05 -3.70 19.76
CA ALA A 37 -3.60 -3.92 18.42
C ALA A 37 -2.58 -3.62 17.30
N LEU A 38 -1.76 -2.58 17.46
CA LEU A 38 -0.68 -2.26 16.51
C LEU A 38 0.40 -3.37 16.49
N LEU A 39 0.82 -3.85 17.68
CA LEU A 39 1.81 -4.92 17.77
C LEU A 39 1.30 -6.25 17.19
N GLU A 40 0.05 -6.58 17.40
CA GLU A 40 -0.58 -7.77 16.80
C GLU A 40 -0.75 -7.66 15.28
N ALA A 41 -0.75 -6.44 14.75
CA ALA A 41 -0.72 -6.16 13.32
C ALA A 41 0.70 -6.05 12.74
N ASP A 42 1.71 -6.62 13.44
CA ASP A 42 3.12 -6.64 13.04
C ASP A 42 3.78 -5.25 12.93
N VAL A 43 3.24 -4.22 13.58
CA VAL A 43 3.90 -2.92 13.71
C VAL A 43 5.08 -3.05 14.66
N SER A 44 6.24 -2.52 14.30
CA SER A 44 7.43 -2.59 15.15
C SER A 44 7.23 -1.90 16.50
N LEU A 45 7.88 -2.43 17.54
CA LEU A 45 7.74 -1.93 18.92
C LEU A 45 8.08 -0.44 19.04
N ASP A 46 9.12 0.00 18.32
CA ASP A 46 9.57 1.40 18.38
C ASP A 46 8.56 2.35 17.74
N VAL A 47 7.95 1.94 16.61
CA VAL A 47 6.89 2.71 15.95
C VAL A 47 5.66 2.77 16.84
N ALA A 48 5.23 1.63 17.42
CA ALA A 48 4.08 1.60 18.32
C ALA A 48 4.30 2.44 19.59
N LYS A 49 5.51 2.43 20.17
CA LYS A 49 5.87 3.29 21.32
C LYS A 49 5.78 4.77 20.95
N LYS A 50 6.45 5.17 19.87
CA LYS A 50 6.47 6.57 19.40
C LYS A 50 5.05 7.08 19.09
N PHE A 51 4.22 6.23 18.52
CA PHE A 51 2.81 6.54 18.28
C PHE A 51 2.09 6.91 19.59
N ILE A 52 2.21 6.07 20.64
CA ILE A 52 1.57 6.33 21.93
C ILE A 52 2.14 7.59 22.59
N GLU A 53 3.44 7.81 22.52
CA GLU A 53 4.11 9.01 23.04
C GLU A 53 3.59 10.29 22.37
N ASN A 54 3.25 10.24 21.08
CA ASN A 54 2.68 11.37 20.36
C ASN A 54 1.19 11.61 20.68
N VAL A 55 0.43 10.52 20.90
CA VAL A 55 -1.03 10.60 21.15
C VAL A 55 -1.33 11.01 22.60
N LYS A 56 -0.62 10.44 23.58
CA LYS A 56 -0.94 10.60 25.01
C LYS A 56 -1.01 12.06 25.44
N PRO A 57 -0.04 12.96 25.16
CA PRO A 57 -0.12 14.35 25.56
C PRO A 57 -1.31 15.08 24.96
N LYS A 58 -1.66 14.77 23.70
CA LYS A 58 -2.80 15.35 23.01
C LYS A 58 -4.12 14.88 23.61
N ALA A 59 -4.22 13.62 23.98
CA ALA A 59 -5.41 13.02 24.57
C ALA A 59 -5.69 13.47 26.01
N LEU A 60 -4.68 13.91 26.74
CA LEU A 60 -4.77 14.44 28.10
C LEU A 60 -4.81 15.97 28.15
N GLY A 61 -4.86 16.64 27.01
CA GLY A 61 -4.94 18.11 26.94
C GLY A 61 -6.23 18.66 27.59
N GLU A 62 -6.14 19.86 28.16
CA GLU A 62 -7.28 20.51 28.87
C GLU A 62 -8.54 20.65 28.00
N GLU A 63 -8.39 20.88 26.72
CA GLU A 63 -9.51 20.95 25.76
C GLU A 63 -10.30 19.65 25.67
N ILE A 64 -9.61 18.50 25.79
CA ILE A 64 -10.23 17.17 25.74
C ILE A 64 -11.01 16.92 27.04
N VAL A 65 -10.36 17.16 28.16
CA VAL A 65 -10.96 16.94 29.50
C VAL A 65 -12.23 17.79 29.73
N ARG A 66 -12.28 19.00 29.17
CA ARG A 66 -13.41 19.90 29.24
C ARG A 66 -14.46 19.73 28.15
N SER A 67 -14.24 18.84 27.20
CA SER A 67 -15.17 18.60 26.09
C SER A 67 -16.44 17.89 26.51
N THR A 68 -17.54 18.18 25.83
CA THR A 68 -18.81 17.45 25.96
C THR A 68 -18.75 16.03 25.41
N SER A 69 -17.72 15.68 24.62
CA SER A 69 -17.52 14.37 24.04
C SER A 69 -16.03 13.96 24.02
N PRO A 70 -15.41 13.81 25.20
CA PRO A 70 -13.96 13.57 25.31
C PRO A 70 -13.53 12.28 24.59
N GLY A 71 -14.33 11.22 24.65
CA GLY A 71 -14.04 9.97 23.97
C GLY A 71 -13.98 10.08 22.45
N GLN A 72 -14.85 10.88 21.83
CA GLN A 72 -14.81 11.13 20.40
C GLN A 72 -13.56 11.92 19.99
N MET A 73 -13.14 12.86 20.83
CA MET A 73 -11.92 13.65 20.59
C MET A 73 -10.67 12.78 20.69
N VAL A 74 -10.57 11.88 21.66
CA VAL A 74 -9.46 10.93 21.75
C VAL A 74 -9.41 10.02 20.52
N VAL A 75 -10.56 9.51 20.07
CA VAL A 75 -10.64 8.70 18.82
C VAL A 75 -10.15 9.51 17.62
N LYS A 76 -10.53 10.78 17.51
CA LYS A 76 -10.04 11.66 16.44
C LYS A 76 -8.52 11.86 16.50
N ILE A 77 -7.96 12.10 17.68
CA ILE A 77 -6.51 12.25 17.86
C ILE A 77 -5.77 10.99 17.43
N VAL A 78 -6.25 9.80 17.82
CA VAL A 78 -5.68 8.51 17.39
C VAL A 78 -5.76 8.37 15.87
N TYR A 79 -6.89 8.70 15.28
CA TYR A 79 -7.07 8.66 13.82
C TYR A 79 -6.11 9.61 13.09
N ASP A 80 -6.03 10.87 13.52
CA ASP A 80 -5.15 11.87 12.92
C ASP A 80 -3.67 11.44 13.01
N GLU A 81 -3.27 10.85 14.14
CA GLU A 81 -1.90 10.34 14.30
C GLU A 81 -1.64 9.09 13.44
N LEU A 82 -2.63 8.21 13.23
CA LEU A 82 -2.52 7.09 12.29
C LEU A 82 -2.34 7.60 10.85
N VAL A 83 -3.09 8.63 10.46
CA VAL A 83 -2.94 9.26 9.14
C VAL A 83 -1.53 9.85 8.99
N ASN A 84 -1.02 10.53 10.02
CA ASN A 84 0.34 11.08 10.02
C ASN A 84 1.40 9.98 9.91
N LEU A 85 1.22 8.87 10.62
CA LEU A 85 2.13 7.72 10.58
C LEU A 85 2.18 7.05 9.20
N LEU A 86 1.02 6.96 8.53
CA LEU A 86 0.90 6.38 7.18
C LEU A 86 1.33 7.35 6.08
N GLY A 87 1.47 8.62 6.40
CA GLY A 87 1.79 9.69 5.45
C GLY A 87 0.57 10.53 5.07
N SER A 88 0.61 11.81 5.42
CA SER A 88 -0.48 12.76 5.20
C SER A 88 -0.62 13.19 3.73
N LYS A 89 0.37 12.89 2.89
CA LYS A 89 0.40 13.25 1.47
C LYS A 89 0.54 12.01 0.60
N SER A 90 -0.30 11.95 -0.44
CA SER A 90 -0.16 10.92 -1.48
C SER A 90 1.02 11.29 -2.39
N GLU A 91 2.03 10.45 -2.42
CA GLU A 91 3.13 10.58 -3.37
C GLU A 91 2.73 9.99 -4.73
N LYS A 92 3.06 10.72 -5.79
CA LYS A 92 2.84 10.22 -7.15
C LYS A 92 3.95 9.25 -7.54
N ILE A 93 3.59 8.25 -8.36
CA ILE A 93 4.59 7.35 -8.93
C ILE A 93 5.52 8.17 -9.82
N ASN A 94 6.81 8.17 -9.50
CA ASN A 94 7.82 8.88 -10.27
C ASN A 94 8.21 8.03 -11.50
N LEU A 95 7.86 8.53 -12.68
CA LEU A 95 8.20 7.92 -13.96
C LEU A 95 9.33 8.70 -14.70
N ASN A 96 9.96 9.67 -14.03
CA ASN A 96 11.02 10.49 -14.63
C ASN A 96 12.37 9.77 -14.55
N ALA A 97 12.51 8.73 -15.37
CA ALA A 97 13.76 8.00 -15.54
C ALA A 97 13.94 7.61 -17.01
N VAL A 98 15.14 7.21 -17.37
CA VAL A 98 15.43 6.72 -18.73
C VAL A 98 14.60 5.44 -19.00
N PRO A 99 13.79 5.40 -20.06
CA PRO A 99 13.05 4.21 -20.44
C PRO A 99 13.96 2.99 -20.74
N PRO A 100 13.52 1.79 -20.45
CA PRO A 100 12.26 1.44 -19.80
C PRO A 100 12.30 1.64 -18.27
N VAL A 101 11.29 2.33 -17.73
CA VAL A 101 11.16 2.51 -16.28
C VAL A 101 10.60 1.25 -15.68
N SER A 102 11.42 0.54 -14.91
CA SER A 102 11.05 -0.73 -14.29
C SER A 102 10.56 -0.51 -12.86
N MET A 103 9.44 -1.15 -12.52
CA MET A 103 8.90 -1.21 -11.16
C MET A 103 8.71 -2.65 -10.74
N MET A 104 9.19 -3.01 -9.54
CA MET A 104 9.06 -4.35 -8.99
C MET A 104 8.18 -4.32 -7.73
N LEU A 105 7.11 -5.11 -7.74
CA LEU A 105 6.27 -5.31 -6.57
C LEU A 105 6.78 -6.53 -5.79
N VAL A 106 7.16 -6.30 -4.56
CA VAL A 106 7.65 -7.32 -3.63
C VAL A 106 6.73 -7.45 -2.42
N GLY A 107 6.71 -8.60 -1.78
CA GLY A 107 5.92 -8.84 -0.57
C GLY A 107 5.62 -10.33 -0.36
N LEU A 108 5.00 -10.65 0.76
CA LEU A 108 4.61 -12.01 1.13
C LEU A 108 3.54 -12.59 0.21
N GLN A 109 3.37 -13.90 0.25
CA GLN A 109 2.29 -14.58 -0.46
C GLN A 109 0.94 -14.05 0.02
N GLY A 110 -0.02 -13.87 -0.90
CA GLY A 110 -1.35 -13.36 -0.55
C GLY A 110 -1.43 -11.84 -0.29
N SER A 111 -0.30 -11.09 -0.36
CA SER A 111 -0.28 -9.63 -0.15
C SER A 111 -0.88 -8.80 -1.30
N GLY A 112 -1.44 -9.44 -2.32
CA GLY A 112 -2.11 -8.75 -3.43
C GLY A 112 -1.19 -8.21 -4.52
N LYS A 113 0.08 -8.64 -4.60
CA LYS A 113 1.04 -8.15 -5.62
C LYS A 113 0.51 -8.23 -7.05
N THR A 114 0.02 -9.39 -7.46
CA THR A 114 -0.46 -9.63 -8.83
C THR A 114 -1.63 -8.69 -9.18
N THR A 115 -2.59 -8.58 -8.29
CA THR A 115 -3.75 -7.68 -8.46
C THR A 115 -3.33 -6.21 -8.46
N SER A 116 -2.39 -5.82 -7.58
CA SER A 116 -1.87 -4.46 -7.51
C SER A 116 -1.06 -4.10 -8.75
N THR A 117 -0.30 -5.04 -9.32
CA THR A 117 0.42 -4.86 -10.58
C THR A 117 -0.54 -4.44 -11.69
N ALA A 118 -1.64 -5.17 -11.89
CA ALA A 118 -2.63 -4.83 -12.92
C ALA A 118 -3.32 -3.49 -12.65
N LYS A 119 -3.65 -3.17 -11.39
CA LYS A 119 -4.26 -1.88 -11.02
C LYS A 119 -3.31 -0.70 -11.26
N ILE A 120 -2.04 -0.82 -10.87
CA ILE A 120 -1.02 0.21 -11.07
C ILE A 120 -0.76 0.39 -12.57
N ALA A 121 -0.63 -0.69 -13.33
CA ALA A 121 -0.45 -0.64 -14.76
C ALA A 121 -1.61 0.12 -15.44
N LYS A 122 -2.85 -0.22 -15.09
CA LYS A 122 -4.04 0.47 -15.62
C LYS A 122 -4.11 1.93 -15.24
N TYR A 123 -3.72 2.26 -14.01
CA TYR A 123 -3.64 3.65 -13.55
C TYR A 123 -2.63 4.45 -14.35
N ILE A 124 -1.39 3.94 -14.52
CA ILE A 124 -0.33 4.64 -15.26
C ILE A 124 -0.70 4.78 -16.75
N GLU A 125 -1.25 3.74 -17.37
CA GLU A 125 -1.70 3.79 -18.76
C GLU A 125 -2.69 4.95 -18.99
N ARG A 126 -3.69 5.08 -18.10
CA ARG A 126 -4.73 6.12 -18.19
C ARG A 126 -4.19 7.52 -17.87
N ALA A 127 -3.43 7.64 -16.77
CA ALA A 127 -2.96 8.93 -16.27
C ALA A 127 -1.82 9.52 -17.12
N ASN A 128 -0.92 8.68 -17.63
CA ASN A 128 0.32 9.13 -18.27
C ASN A 128 0.39 8.79 -19.76
N LYS A 129 -0.59 8.07 -20.32
CA LYS A 129 -0.61 7.61 -21.73
C LYS A 129 0.67 6.85 -22.11
N LYS A 130 1.26 6.11 -21.19
CA LYS A 130 2.47 5.31 -21.39
C LYS A 130 2.12 3.89 -21.83
N LYS A 131 2.95 3.31 -22.69
CA LYS A 131 2.89 1.87 -23.00
C LYS A 131 3.46 1.10 -21.82
N ILE A 132 2.76 0.06 -21.36
CA ILE A 132 3.12 -0.71 -20.19
C ILE A 132 3.15 -2.18 -20.55
N MET A 133 4.13 -2.88 -20.01
CA MET A 133 4.19 -4.34 -20.06
C MET A 133 4.28 -4.90 -18.65
N MET A 134 3.41 -5.85 -18.33
CA MET A 134 3.46 -6.58 -17.07
C MET A 134 4.26 -7.87 -17.25
N VAL A 135 5.02 -8.24 -16.21
CA VAL A 135 5.88 -9.40 -16.20
C VAL A 135 5.77 -10.12 -14.86
N SER A 136 5.58 -11.43 -14.87
CA SER A 136 5.65 -12.24 -13.65
C SER A 136 6.99 -12.95 -13.58
N LEU A 137 7.69 -12.77 -12.45
CA LEU A 137 8.93 -13.46 -12.13
C LEU A 137 8.70 -14.65 -11.17
N ASP A 138 7.44 -14.94 -10.86
CA ASP A 138 7.06 -16.03 -9.97
C ASP A 138 7.02 -17.35 -10.74
N VAL A 139 8.17 -18.02 -10.82
CA VAL A 139 8.32 -19.31 -11.50
C VAL A 139 8.05 -20.50 -10.60
N TYR A 140 7.91 -20.27 -9.29
CA TYR A 140 7.73 -21.34 -8.31
C TYR A 140 6.26 -21.71 -8.09
N ARG A 141 5.32 -20.86 -8.48
CA ARG A 141 3.88 -21.13 -8.39
C ARG A 141 3.31 -21.37 -9.79
N PRO A 142 2.78 -22.57 -10.06
CA PRO A 142 2.37 -22.96 -11.42
C PRO A 142 1.40 -21.99 -12.11
N ALA A 143 0.49 -21.39 -11.35
CA ALA A 143 -0.55 -20.51 -11.90
C ALA A 143 -0.21 -19.00 -11.83
N ALA A 144 0.95 -18.61 -11.28
CA ALA A 144 1.22 -17.19 -11.01
C ALA A 144 1.41 -16.36 -12.29
N GLN A 145 2.08 -16.92 -13.28
CA GLN A 145 2.29 -16.27 -14.56
C GLN A 145 0.99 -16.20 -15.38
N GLU A 146 0.22 -17.28 -15.40
CA GLU A 146 -1.08 -17.31 -16.08
C GLU A 146 -2.08 -16.36 -15.44
N GLN A 147 -2.09 -16.24 -14.13
CA GLN A 147 -2.96 -15.29 -13.43
C GLN A 147 -2.66 -13.83 -13.84
N LEU A 148 -1.39 -13.45 -13.96
CA LEU A 148 -1.03 -12.12 -14.40
C LEU A 148 -1.39 -11.90 -15.88
N LYS A 149 -1.20 -12.89 -16.73
CA LYS A 149 -1.57 -12.87 -18.14
C LYS A 149 -3.08 -12.64 -18.32
N LEU A 150 -3.93 -13.41 -17.61
CA LEU A 150 -5.38 -13.23 -17.63
C LEU A 150 -5.80 -11.83 -17.19
N LEU A 151 -5.17 -11.27 -16.15
CA LEU A 151 -5.43 -9.89 -15.72
C LEU A 151 -5.01 -8.87 -16.78
N GLY A 152 -3.94 -9.12 -17.53
CA GLY A 152 -3.53 -8.30 -18.65
C GLY A 152 -4.55 -8.33 -19.78
N GLU A 153 -5.00 -9.49 -20.19
CA GLU A 153 -6.03 -9.67 -21.23
C GLU A 153 -7.34 -8.97 -20.84
N GLN A 154 -7.82 -9.15 -19.60
CA GLN A 154 -9.02 -8.50 -19.10
C GLN A 154 -8.95 -6.96 -19.09
N ASN A 155 -7.76 -6.41 -18.95
CA ASN A 155 -7.53 -4.96 -18.86
C ASN A 155 -6.94 -4.34 -20.12
N ASN A 156 -6.71 -5.13 -21.18
CA ASN A 156 -6.01 -4.75 -22.40
C ASN A 156 -4.59 -4.19 -22.14
N ILE A 157 -3.86 -4.80 -21.19
CA ILE A 157 -2.48 -4.44 -20.87
C ILE A 157 -1.57 -5.55 -21.37
N LEU A 158 -0.49 -5.17 -22.06
CA LEU A 158 0.48 -6.11 -22.57
C LEU A 158 1.14 -6.89 -21.42
N THR A 159 1.19 -8.22 -21.56
CA THR A 159 1.95 -9.11 -20.67
C THR A 159 3.03 -9.82 -21.47
N LEU A 160 4.20 -10.00 -20.86
CA LEU A 160 5.26 -10.77 -21.49
C LEU A 160 4.80 -12.22 -21.68
N PRO A 161 4.90 -12.79 -22.91
CA PRO A 161 4.54 -14.18 -23.17
C PRO A 161 5.30 -15.15 -22.24
N ILE A 162 4.59 -16.16 -21.76
CA ILE A 162 5.17 -17.19 -20.89
C ILE A 162 6.03 -18.12 -21.72
N VAL A 163 7.23 -18.41 -21.23
CA VAL A 163 8.13 -19.44 -21.77
C VAL A 163 8.49 -20.37 -20.61
N GLU A 164 8.07 -21.62 -20.72
CA GLU A 164 8.31 -22.62 -19.68
C GLU A 164 9.79 -22.85 -19.42
N GLY A 165 10.12 -23.13 -18.17
CA GLY A 165 11.50 -23.46 -17.76
C GLY A 165 12.46 -22.27 -17.64
N GLN A 166 12.04 -21.05 -17.95
CA GLN A 166 12.90 -19.87 -17.79
C GLN A 166 13.12 -19.52 -16.31
N GLN A 167 14.34 -19.09 -16.01
CA GLN A 167 14.67 -18.54 -14.69
C GLN A 167 14.24 -17.07 -14.59
N PRO A 168 13.96 -16.56 -13.38
CA PRO A 168 13.51 -15.17 -13.19
C PRO A 168 14.40 -14.12 -13.85
N LEU A 169 15.72 -14.33 -13.83
CA LEU A 169 16.69 -13.41 -14.43
C LEU A 169 16.58 -13.37 -15.96
N ASP A 170 16.33 -14.52 -16.59
CA ASP A 170 16.18 -14.61 -18.05
C ASP A 170 14.86 -13.98 -18.50
N ILE A 171 13.80 -14.14 -17.69
CA ILE A 171 12.52 -13.44 -17.90
C ILE A 171 12.72 -11.93 -17.82
N CYS A 172 13.46 -11.42 -16.83
CA CYS A 172 13.80 -10.00 -16.70
C CYS A 172 14.54 -9.48 -17.93
N ARG A 173 15.59 -10.18 -18.37
CA ARG A 173 16.38 -9.77 -19.55
C ARG A 173 15.52 -9.72 -20.80
N ARG A 174 14.68 -10.73 -21.02
CA ARG A 174 13.76 -10.78 -22.16
C ARG A 174 12.72 -9.65 -22.10
N ALA A 175 12.21 -9.34 -20.90
CA ALA A 175 11.28 -8.23 -20.70
C ALA A 175 11.91 -6.87 -21.05
N LEU A 176 13.12 -6.61 -20.58
CA LEU A 176 13.85 -5.38 -20.90
C LEU A 176 14.11 -5.26 -22.40
N SER A 177 14.56 -6.34 -23.06
CA SER A 177 14.78 -6.34 -24.50
C SER A 177 13.47 -6.08 -25.28
N ALA A 178 12.37 -6.71 -24.87
CA ALA A 178 11.07 -6.46 -25.47
C ALA A 178 10.62 -5.01 -25.30
N CYS A 179 10.78 -4.41 -24.11
CA CYS A 179 10.44 -3.01 -23.89
C CYS A 179 11.24 -2.08 -24.80
N LEU A 180 12.52 -2.32 -25.00
CA LEU A 180 13.36 -1.49 -25.89
C LEU A 180 12.90 -1.57 -27.34
N LEU A 181 12.49 -2.75 -27.82
CA LEU A 181 11.95 -2.93 -29.16
C LEU A 181 10.62 -2.19 -29.38
N TYR A 182 9.76 -2.11 -28.35
CA TYR A 182 8.48 -1.41 -28.44
C TYR A 182 8.60 0.11 -28.23
N THR A 183 9.70 0.61 -27.69
CA THR A 183 9.91 2.05 -27.39
C THR A 183 10.86 2.71 -28.39
N SER A 184 11.63 1.96 -29.18
CA SER A 184 12.43 2.51 -30.25
C SER A 184 11.52 3.05 -31.36
N PRO A 185 11.74 4.29 -31.86
CA PRO A 185 11.03 4.78 -33.01
C PRO A 185 11.27 3.82 -34.19
N SER A 186 10.22 3.50 -34.91
CA SER A 186 10.35 2.70 -36.14
C SER A 186 11.23 3.48 -37.13
N PRO A 187 12.08 2.78 -37.90
CA PRO A 187 12.79 3.45 -38.97
C PRO A 187 11.87 4.21 -39.95
N ARG A 188 10.59 3.84 -40.02
CA ARG A 188 9.56 4.54 -40.81
C ARG A 188 9.11 5.89 -40.19
N ASP A 189 9.22 6.04 -38.87
CA ASP A 189 8.81 7.25 -38.15
C ASP A 189 9.89 8.39 -38.28
N VAL A 190 11.08 8.06 -38.79
CA VAL A 190 12.22 8.96 -38.96
C VAL A 190 12.22 9.60 -40.37
N GLU A 191 11.51 9.00 -41.32
CA GLU A 191 11.47 9.48 -42.73
C GLU A 191 10.37 10.53 -43.00
N GLU A 192 9.47 10.79 -42.03
CA GLU A 192 8.38 11.76 -42.16
C GLU A 192 8.60 13.06 -41.36
N SER A 193 9.83 13.40 -40.98
CA SER A 193 10.14 14.64 -40.23
C SER A 193 10.93 15.63 -41.06
#